data_2ce52f97c61a15a6e994074504bd2f1e
#
_entry.id   2ce52f97c61a15a6e994074504bd2f1e
#
_cell.length_a   1.000
_cell.length_b   1.000
_cell.length_c   1.000
_cell.angle_alpha   90.00
_cell.angle_beta   90.00
_cell.angle_gamma   90.00
#
_symmetry.space_group_name_H-M   'P 1'
#
loop_
_entity.id
_entity.type
_entity.pdbx_description
1 polymer ?
#
loop_
_entity_poly.entity_id
_entity_poly.type
_entity_poly.pdbx_seq_one_letter_code
_entity_poly.pdbx_strand_id
1 'polypeptide(L)'
;MSERKRIYLCLAHMSEDGMEQKYVKEAFDTNWVVPLGPNVNGFEKDLEEFVGQNKRVVALSAGTAAVHLALLNCGVGPGDEVLVQSFTFCASSHPITYLGATPVFID
;
A
#
# COMPACT_ATOMS: atom_id res chain seq x y z
N MET A 1 -12.88 26.10 31.10
CA MET A 1 -12.37 25.89 29.72
C MET A 1 -12.11 24.40 29.59
N SER A 2 -12.84 23.69 28.72
CA SER A 2 -12.60 22.26 28.51
C SER A 2 -11.24 22.09 27.84
N GLU A 3 -10.35 21.31 28.41
CA GLU A 3 -9.10 20.91 27.74
C GLU A 3 -9.43 20.25 26.40
N ARG A 4 -9.00 20.85 25.30
CA ARG A 4 -9.15 20.24 23.99
C ARG A 4 -8.20 19.05 23.93
N LYS A 5 -8.76 17.83 23.85
CA LYS A 5 -8.00 16.61 23.65
C LYS A 5 -7.21 16.74 22.35
N ARG A 6 -5.89 16.56 22.43
CA ARG A 6 -5.04 16.59 21.23
C ARG A 6 -5.38 15.44 20.31
N ILE A 7 -5.65 15.75 19.04
CA ILE A 7 -5.84 14.76 17.98
C ILE A 7 -4.52 14.65 17.22
N TYR A 8 -3.95 13.47 17.19
CA TYR A 8 -2.72 13.19 16.45
C TYR A 8 -3.07 12.82 15.01
N LEU A 9 -2.21 13.18 14.08
CA LEU A 9 -2.39 12.87 12.65
C LEU A 9 -2.35 11.36 12.39
N CYS A 10 -1.43 10.67 13.05
CA CYS A 10 -1.24 9.23 12.96
C CYS A 10 -0.87 8.68 14.33
N LEU A 11 -1.53 7.61 14.72
CA LEU A 11 -1.18 6.83 15.91
C LEU A 11 -0.71 5.46 15.42
N ALA A 12 0.57 5.16 15.61
CA ALA A 12 1.05 3.79 15.51
C ALA A 12 0.41 2.98 16.64
N HIS A 13 -0.49 2.09 16.30
CA HIS A 13 -1.24 1.29 17.26
C HIS A 13 -1.30 -0.15 16.77
N MET A 14 -0.88 -1.06 17.65
CA MET A 14 -1.04 -2.50 17.41
C MET A 14 -2.43 -2.96 17.85
N SER A 15 -2.86 -4.11 17.34
CA SER A 15 -4.10 -4.71 17.79
C SER A 15 -4.01 -5.13 19.26
N GLU A 16 -5.12 -5.05 19.98
CA GLU A 16 -5.16 -5.42 21.41
C GLU A 16 -5.05 -6.95 21.62
N ASP A 17 -5.39 -7.74 20.60
CA ASP A 17 -5.35 -9.19 20.61
C ASP A 17 -3.97 -9.77 20.23
N GLY A 18 -3.02 -8.94 19.84
CA GLY A 18 -1.65 -9.35 19.53
C GLY A 18 -1.50 -10.19 18.26
N MET A 19 -2.45 -10.12 17.34
CA MET A 19 -2.44 -10.92 16.11
C MET A 19 -1.19 -10.69 15.26
N GLU A 20 -0.69 -9.45 15.18
CA GLU A 20 0.52 -9.13 14.43
C GLU A 20 1.73 -9.91 14.95
N GLN A 21 1.91 -9.97 16.28
CA GLN A 21 3.00 -10.70 16.90
C GLN A 21 2.86 -12.22 16.67
N LYS A 22 1.63 -12.73 16.67
CA LYS A 22 1.35 -14.13 16.39
C LYS A 22 1.78 -14.51 14.97
N TYR A 23 1.40 -13.72 13.96
CA TYR A 23 1.81 -13.96 12.56
C TYR A 23 3.32 -13.86 12.36
N VAL A 24 3.96 -12.87 12.99
CA VAL A 24 5.43 -12.75 12.94
C VAL A 24 6.09 -13.96 13.56
N LYS A 25 5.64 -14.39 14.76
CA LYS A 25 6.18 -15.57 15.42
C LYS A 25 5.99 -16.83 14.59
N GLU A 26 4.81 -17.04 14.01
CA GLU A 26 4.51 -18.19 13.15
C GLU A 26 5.43 -18.23 11.93
N ALA A 27 5.68 -17.08 11.30
CA ALA A 27 6.60 -17.01 10.16
C ALA A 27 8.02 -17.47 10.51
N PHE A 28 8.52 -17.07 11.70
CA PHE A 28 9.83 -17.53 12.18
C PHE A 28 9.82 -19.01 12.58
N ASP A 29 8.82 -19.48 13.30
CA ASP A 29 8.71 -20.87 13.75
C ASP A 29 8.63 -21.87 12.57
N THR A 30 8.06 -21.41 11.46
CA THR A 30 7.85 -22.22 10.24
C THR A 30 8.83 -21.95 9.11
N ASN A 31 9.82 -21.07 9.33
CA ASN A 31 10.83 -20.61 8.34
C ASN A 31 10.24 -19.93 7.11
N TRP A 32 9.06 -19.36 7.20
CA TRP A 32 8.44 -18.56 6.13
C TRP A 32 8.81 -17.06 6.24
N VAL A 33 10.10 -16.76 6.40
CA VAL A 33 10.64 -15.39 6.43
C VAL A 33 11.18 -15.01 5.04
N VAL A 34 10.32 -15.09 4.04
CA VAL A 34 10.61 -14.86 2.62
C VAL A 34 9.44 -14.10 1.97
N PRO A 35 9.64 -13.48 0.79
CA PRO A 35 8.56 -12.72 0.12
C PRO A 35 7.44 -13.59 -0.46
N LEU A 36 7.33 -14.81 -0.04
CA LEU A 36 6.32 -15.80 -0.42
C LEU A 36 5.82 -16.51 0.84
N GLY A 37 4.72 -17.24 0.74
CA GLY A 37 4.30 -18.15 1.80
C GLY A 37 2.85 -17.97 2.24
N PRO A 38 2.44 -18.73 3.29
CA PRO A 38 1.04 -18.79 3.70
C PRO A 38 0.41 -17.44 4.03
N ASN A 39 1.15 -16.55 4.71
CA ASN A 39 0.64 -15.24 5.11
C ASN A 39 0.42 -14.32 3.92
N VAL A 40 1.31 -14.31 2.94
CA VAL A 40 1.14 -13.52 1.70
C VAL A 40 -0.05 -14.05 0.91
N ASN A 41 -0.12 -15.36 0.70
CA ASN A 41 -1.21 -15.99 -0.03
C ASN A 41 -2.57 -15.78 0.67
N GLY A 42 -2.60 -15.88 2.01
CA GLY A 42 -3.80 -15.60 2.81
C GLY A 42 -4.26 -14.15 2.67
N PHE A 43 -3.34 -13.20 2.80
CA PHE A 43 -3.63 -11.77 2.64
C PHE A 43 -4.21 -11.45 1.25
N GLU A 44 -3.59 -11.97 0.19
CA GLU A 44 -4.10 -11.77 -1.19
C GLU A 44 -5.50 -12.35 -1.35
N LYS A 45 -5.70 -13.57 -0.85
CA LYS A 45 -7.01 -14.25 -0.92
C LYS A 45 -8.09 -13.52 -0.16
N ASP A 46 -7.82 -13.10 1.08
CA ASP A 46 -8.79 -12.38 1.92
C ASP A 46 -9.20 -11.07 1.26
N LEU A 47 -8.27 -10.36 0.64
CA LEU A 47 -8.56 -9.14 -0.13
C LEU A 47 -9.31 -9.43 -1.43
N GLU A 48 -9.01 -10.51 -2.14
CA GLU A 48 -9.79 -10.94 -3.32
C GLU A 48 -11.25 -11.22 -2.93
N GLU A 49 -11.48 -11.90 -1.81
CA GLU A 49 -12.82 -12.17 -1.30
C GLU A 49 -13.54 -10.87 -0.89
N PHE A 50 -12.84 -9.95 -0.23
CA PHE A 50 -13.40 -8.66 0.18
C PHE A 50 -13.78 -7.77 -1.01
N VAL A 51 -12.92 -7.66 -2.02
CA VAL A 51 -13.17 -6.87 -3.24
C VAL A 51 -14.21 -7.54 -4.14
N GLY A 52 -14.21 -8.85 -4.20
CA GLY A 52 -15.14 -9.64 -5.02
C GLY A 52 -14.96 -9.45 -6.52
N GLN A 53 -15.99 -9.82 -7.29
CA GLN A 53 -16.06 -9.57 -8.75
C GLN A 53 -14.94 -10.21 -9.59
N ASN A 54 -14.38 -11.34 -9.15
CA ASN A 54 -13.27 -12.03 -9.82
C ASN A 54 -12.02 -11.17 -10.02
N LYS A 55 -11.79 -10.23 -9.10
CA LYS A 55 -10.55 -9.44 -9.06
C LYS A 55 -9.39 -10.30 -8.57
N ARG A 56 -8.20 -9.92 -8.98
CA ARG A 56 -6.95 -10.48 -8.47
C ARG A 56 -6.22 -9.43 -7.65
N VAL A 57 -5.64 -9.89 -6.55
CA VAL A 57 -4.85 -9.06 -5.65
C VAL A 57 -3.42 -9.56 -5.66
N VAL A 58 -2.49 -8.64 -5.64
CA VAL A 58 -1.07 -8.92 -5.48
C VAL A 58 -0.51 -8.08 -4.34
N ALA A 59 0.15 -8.74 -3.41
CA ALA A 59 0.84 -8.07 -2.31
C ALA A 59 2.19 -7.53 -2.79
N LEU A 60 2.45 -6.27 -2.44
CA LEU A 60 3.69 -5.58 -2.78
C LEU A 60 4.37 -5.05 -1.51
N SER A 61 5.66 -4.76 -1.61
CA SER A 61 6.48 -4.33 -0.46
C SER A 61 6.10 -2.97 0.12
N ALA A 62 5.45 -2.10 -0.68
CA ALA A 62 5.10 -0.74 -0.26
C ALA A 62 4.00 -0.14 -1.15
N GLY A 63 3.29 0.86 -0.62
CA GLY A 63 2.30 1.63 -1.37
C GLY A 63 2.88 2.32 -2.61
N THR A 64 4.13 2.77 -2.57
CA THR A 64 4.83 3.32 -3.74
C THR A 64 4.90 2.31 -4.89
N ALA A 65 5.21 1.05 -4.58
CA ALA A 65 5.24 -0.02 -5.57
C ALA A 65 3.84 -0.31 -6.12
N ALA A 66 2.81 -0.23 -5.27
CA ALA A 66 1.42 -0.41 -5.69
C ALA A 66 0.98 0.69 -6.67
N VAL A 67 1.28 1.95 -6.38
CA VAL A 67 0.99 3.07 -7.29
C VAL A 67 1.75 2.90 -8.61
N HIS A 68 3.03 2.53 -8.56
CA HIS A 68 3.82 2.29 -9.76
C HIS A 68 3.22 1.20 -10.65
N LEU A 69 2.88 0.05 -10.06
CA LEU A 69 2.24 -1.05 -10.80
C LEU A 69 0.87 -0.67 -11.35
N ALA A 70 0.08 0.09 -10.60
CA ALA A 70 -1.22 0.57 -11.06
C ALA A 70 -1.10 1.48 -12.29
N LEU A 71 -0.18 2.44 -12.26
CA LEU A 71 0.08 3.32 -13.40
C LEU A 71 0.59 2.55 -14.62
N LEU A 72 1.48 1.57 -14.40
CA LEU A 72 1.95 0.68 -15.46
C LEU A 72 0.80 -0.09 -16.12
N ASN A 73 -0.11 -0.64 -15.30
CA ASN A 73 -1.30 -1.35 -15.80
C ASN A 73 -2.28 -0.43 -16.54
N CYS A 74 -2.30 0.87 -16.23
CA CYS A 74 -3.05 1.86 -16.98
C CYS A 74 -2.38 2.27 -18.31
N GLY A 75 -1.20 1.76 -18.61
CA GLY A 75 -0.44 2.06 -19.81
C GLY A 75 0.28 3.41 -19.78
N VAL A 76 0.47 3.99 -18.60
CA VAL A 76 1.17 5.28 -18.44
C VAL A 76 2.64 5.13 -18.83
N GLY A 77 3.15 6.08 -19.63
CA GLY A 77 4.51 6.08 -20.14
C GLY A 77 5.01 7.46 -20.59
N PRO A 78 6.16 7.50 -21.28
CA PRO A 78 6.74 8.74 -21.77
C PRO A 78 5.79 9.51 -22.67
N GLY A 79 5.61 10.80 -22.38
CA GLY A 79 4.71 11.70 -23.12
C GLY A 79 3.32 11.83 -22.50
N ASP A 80 2.99 10.99 -21.51
CA ASP A 80 1.74 11.12 -20.76
C ASP A 80 1.85 12.15 -19.64
N GLU A 81 0.72 12.74 -19.28
CA GLU A 81 0.54 13.61 -18.12
C GLU A 81 -0.41 12.94 -17.12
N VAL A 82 -0.03 12.95 -15.83
CA VAL A 82 -0.84 12.38 -14.77
C VAL A 82 -1.14 13.44 -13.72
N LEU A 83 -2.42 13.70 -13.48
CA LEU A 83 -2.86 14.64 -12.47
C LEU A 83 -2.61 14.06 -11.07
N VAL A 84 -1.99 14.87 -10.22
CA VAL A 84 -1.69 14.49 -8.83
C VAL A 84 -1.82 15.71 -7.93
N GLN A 85 -2.39 15.53 -6.73
CA GLN A 85 -2.50 16.65 -5.79
C GLN A 85 -1.11 17.06 -5.27
N SER A 86 -0.94 18.36 -4.99
CA SER A 86 0.33 18.90 -4.47
C SER A 86 0.54 18.55 -2.99
N PHE A 87 -0.52 18.55 -2.19
CA PHE A 87 -0.48 18.24 -0.76
C PHE A 87 -0.58 16.73 -0.51
N THR A 88 0.52 16.01 -0.77
CA THR A 88 0.60 14.56 -0.62
C THR A 88 2.03 14.12 -0.30
N PHE A 89 2.18 12.86 0.12
CA PHE A 89 3.49 12.25 0.24
C PHE A 89 4.11 12.05 -1.16
N CYS A 90 5.40 12.23 -1.29
CA CYS A 90 6.11 12.17 -2.58
C CYS A 90 5.91 10.85 -3.35
N ALA A 91 5.57 9.76 -2.65
CA ALA A 91 5.25 8.48 -3.27
C ALA A 91 4.00 8.51 -4.17
N SER A 92 3.20 9.58 -4.14
CA SER A 92 2.10 9.76 -5.09
C SER A 92 2.58 10.24 -6.46
N SER A 93 3.65 11.04 -6.51
CA SER A 93 4.19 11.64 -7.75
C SER A 93 5.40 10.91 -8.31
N HIS A 94 6.27 10.34 -7.46
CA HIS A 94 7.48 9.66 -7.92
C HIS A 94 7.22 8.51 -8.91
N PRO A 95 6.23 7.63 -8.70
CA PRO A 95 5.96 6.55 -9.65
C PRO A 95 5.59 7.04 -11.06
N ILE A 96 5.01 8.23 -11.18
CA ILE A 96 4.73 8.87 -12.48
C ILE A 96 6.04 9.11 -13.23
N THR A 97 7.03 9.68 -12.53
CA THR A 97 8.35 9.95 -13.13
C THR A 97 9.14 8.68 -13.42
N TYR A 98 8.94 7.60 -12.66
CA TYR A 98 9.59 6.31 -12.94
C TYR A 98 9.18 5.74 -14.30
N LEU A 99 7.97 6.04 -14.74
CA LEU A 99 7.44 5.64 -16.04
C LEU A 99 7.79 6.62 -17.17
N GLY A 100 8.52 7.69 -16.89
CA GLY A 100 8.86 8.72 -17.86
C GLY A 100 7.71 9.67 -18.18
N ALA A 101 6.61 9.60 -17.44
CA ALA A 101 5.47 10.52 -17.56
C ALA A 101 5.69 11.81 -16.74
N THR A 102 4.88 12.81 -16.99
CA THR A 102 4.95 14.11 -16.32
C THR A 102 3.87 14.24 -15.26
N PRO A 103 4.22 14.44 -13.96
CA PRO A 103 3.23 14.74 -12.95
C PRO A 103 2.73 16.19 -13.13
N VAL A 104 1.43 16.36 -13.22
CA VAL A 104 0.75 17.66 -13.26
C VAL A 104 0.11 17.90 -11.91
N PHE A 105 0.69 18.80 -11.13
CA PHE A 105 0.22 19.09 -9.79
C PHE A 105 -1.02 19.98 -9.80
N ILE A 106 -1.99 19.59 -9.01
CA ILE A 106 -3.23 20.31 -8.76
C ILE A 106 -3.42 20.54 -7.26
N ASP A 107 -4.10 21.62 -6.88
CA ASP A 107 -4.46 21.96 -5.51
C ASP A 107 -5.86 21.44 -5.15
#